data_992150077666e71c30eef88daa23db56
#
_entry.id   992150077666e71c30eef88daa23db56
#
_cell.length_a   1.000
_cell.length_b   1.000
_cell.length_c   1.000
_cell.angle_alpha   90.00
_cell.angle_beta   90.00
_cell.angle_gamma   90.00
#
_symmetry.space_group_name_H-M   'P 1'
#
loop_
_entity.id
_entity.type
_entity.pdbx_description
1 polymer ?
#
loop_
_entity_poly.entity_id
_entity_poly.type
_entity_poly.pdbx_seq_one_letter_code
_entity_poly.pdbx_strand_id
1 'polypeptide(L)'
;QIMVATSMFINERINIIERELGSVDENISSYKSENLLPDVQAASDLYISQNSAADAQLLSLNNQLYMTRYVRNYLLDNANKEKLLPVNSGIENMSIENQISEYNGKLLQRNGLMANSSTVNPLVMDMDEVLAELRKAIIASIDNQYHKLEMQIGSLQKDKSQVTAHLAANPSQAKFLLSIERQQKVKESLYLFLLQKR
;
A
#
# COMPACT_ATOMS: atom_id res chain seq x y z
N GLN A 1 20.57 -10.63 3.60
CA GLN A 1 19.79 -10.73 2.34
C GLN A 1 18.38 -10.18 2.50
N ILE A 2 17.63 -10.56 3.55
CA ILE A 2 16.24 -10.07 3.80
C ILE A 2 16.19 -8.55 3.93
N MET A 3 17.09 -7.96 4.73
CA MET A 3 17.14 -6.49 4.91
C MET A 3 17.44 -5.76 3.60
N VAL A 4 18.33 -6.30 2.75
CA VAL A 4 18.64 -5.71 1.44
C VAL A 4 17.43 -5.77 0.52
N ALA A 5 16.73 -6.89 0.45
CA ALA A 5 15.51 -7.04 -0.36
C ALA A 5 14.41 -6.05 0.08
N THR A 6 14.21 -5.89 1.39
CA THR A 6 13.23 -4.95 1.95
C THR A 6 13.61 -3.49 1.63
N SER A 7 14.89 -3.13 1.76
CA SER A 7 15.36 -1.77 1.44
C SER A 7 15.19 -1.44 -0.05
N MET A 8 15.53 -2.37 -0.93
CA MET A 8 15.33 -2.19 -2.39
C MET A 8 13.85 -2.00 -2.73
N PHE A 9 12.98 -2.80 -2.15
CA PHE A 9 11.54 -2.71 -2.30
C PHE A 9 11.01 -1.32 -1.89
N ILE A 10 11.40 -0.83 -0.72
CA ILE A 10 10.96 0.48 -0.21
C ILE A 10 11.47 1.60 -1.10
N ASN A 11 12.74 1.57 -1.53
CA ASN A 11 13.32 2.59 -2.41
C ASN A 11 12.59 2.66 -3.77
N GLU A 12 12.28 1.52 -4.36
CA GLU A 12 11.50 1.47 -5.61
C GLU A 12 10.12 2.13 -5.44
N ARG A 13 9.44 1.84 -4.32
CA ARG A 13 8.13 2.45 -4.03
C ARG A 13 8.21 3.95 -3.79
N ILE A 14 9.22 4.42 -3.09
CA ILE A 14 9.45 5.86 -2.89
C ILE A 14 9.58 6.57 -4.24
N ASN A 15 10.38 6.06 -5.16
CA ASN A 15 10.59 6.66 -6.48
C ASN A 15 9.29 6.72 -7.31
N ILE A 16 8.42 5.72 -7.20
CA ILE A 16 7.13 5.71 -7.88
C ILE A 16 6.20 6.77 -7.27
N ILE A 17 6.12 6.83 -5.94
CA ILE A 17 5.28 7.80 -5.23
C ILE A 17 5.71 9.24 -5.51
N GLU A 18 7.00 9.53 -5.58
CA GLU A 18 7.51 10.86 -5.94
C GLU A 18 7.01 11.31 -7.32
N ARG A 19 7.01 10.42 -8.31
CA ARG A 19 6.47 10.72 -9.64
C ARG A 19 4.97 10.95 -9.63
N GLU A 20 4.23 10.13 -8.87
CA GLU A 20 2.78 10.26 -8.75
C GLU A 20 2.39 11.56 -8.02
N LEU A 21 3.12 11.98 -6.99
CA LEU A 21 2.91 13.26 -6.30
C LEU A 21 3.12 14.45 -7.23
N GLY A 22 4.18 14.44 -8.03
CA GLY A 22 4.43 15.50 -9.02
C GLY A 22 3.25 15.67 -9.99
N SER A 23 2.69 14.57 -10.48
CA SER A 23 1.52 14.59 -11.37
C SER A 23 0.27 15.15 -10.67
N VAL A 24 0.02 14.80 -9.42
CA VAL A 24 -1.12 15.31 -8.64
C VAL A 24 -0.97 16.82 -8.38
N ASP A 25 0.21 17.28 -8.01
CA ASP A 25 0.51 18.70 -7.77
C ASP A 25 0.29 19.55 -9.02
N GLU A 26 0.74 19.07 -10.18
CA GLU A 26 0.49 19.73 -11.48
C GLU A 26 -1.01 19.83 -11.78
N ASN A 27 -1.77 18.75 -11.55
CA ASN A 27 -3.21 18.75 -11.78
C ASN A 27 -3.94 19.75 -10.88
N ILE A 28 -3.58 19.84 -9.59
CA ILE A 28 -4.16 20.81 -8.64
C ILE A 28 -3.85 22.23 -9.09
N SER A 29 -2.59 22.51 -9.43
CA SER A 29 -2.15 23.84 -9.85
C SER A 29 -2.86 24.31 -11.11
N SER A 30 -2.94 23.44 -12.13
CA SER A 30 -3.64 23.71 -13.39
C SER A 30 -5.12 23.98 -13.15
N TYR A 31 -5.78 23.15 -12.36
CA TYR A 31 -7.22 23.30 -12.08
C TYR A 31 -7.53 24.60 -11.32
N LYS A 32 -6.74 24.95 -10.31
CA LYS A 32 -6.87 26.21 -9.57
C LYS A 32 -6.70 27.42 -10.46
N SER A 33 -5.70 27.38 -11.36
CA SER A 33 -5.40 28.44 -12.30
C SER A 33 -6.52 28.63 -13.33
N GLU A 34 -7.04 27.54 -13.89
CA GLU A 34 -8.08 27.57 -14.92
C GLU A 34 -9.44 28.04 -14.39
N ASN A 35 -9.78 27.73 -13.14
CA ASN A 35 -11.10 27.97 -12.57
C ASN A 35 -11.16 29.15 -11.60
N LEU A 36 -10.06 29.83 -11.32
CA LEU A 36 -9.98 31.00 -10.42
C LEU A 36 -10.72 30.79 -9.09
N LEU A 37 -10.36 29.73 -8.34
CA LEU A 37 -11.04 29.33 -7.10
C LEU A 37 -10.24 29.73 -5.84
N PRO A 38 -10.32 31.01 -5.39
CA PRO A 38 -9.51 31.48 -4.25
C PRO A 38 -9.96 30.88 -2.90
N ASP A 39 -11.24 30.51 -2.76
CA ASP A 39 -11.81 30.08 -1.47
C ASP A 39 -11.73 28.56 -1.22
N VAL A 40 -11.18 27.80 -2.17
CA VAL A 40 -11.13 26.33 -2.05
C VAL A 40 -10.20 25.89 -0.92
N GLN A 41 -9.13 26.64 -0.66
CA GLN A 41 -8.22 26.32 0.43
C GLN A 41 -8.91 26.43 1.80
N ALA A 42 -9.71 27.49 2.01
CA ALA A 42 -10.46 27.65 3.26
C ALA A 42 -11.52 26.56 3.43
N ALA A 43 -12.20 26.16 2.37
CA ALA A 43 -13.15 25.05 2.39
C ALA A 43 -12.44 23.71 2.65
N SER A 44 -11.28 23.50 2.05
CA SER A 44 -10.43 22.32 2.27
C SER A 44 -9.98 22.24 3.71
N ASP A 45 -9.48 23.33 4.29
CA ASP A 45 -8.99 23.38 5.67
C ASP A 45 -10.12 23.16 6.68
N LEU A 46 -11.30 23.71 6.44
CA LEU A 46 -12.48 23.47 7.27
C LEU A 46 -12.91 22.00 7.23
N TYR A 47 -12.97 21.41 6.05
CA TYR A 47 -13.28 19.99 5.85
C TYR A 47 -12.31 19.11 6.62
N ILE A 48 -11.00 19.37 6.51
CA ILE A 48 -9.95 18.62 7.17
C ILE A 48 -10.04 18.79 8.69
N SER A 49 -10.25 20.01 9.18
CA SER A 49 -10.33 20.25 10.63
C SER A 49 -11.53 19.53 11.27
N GLN A 50 -12.65 19.47 10.59
CA GLN A 50 -13.87 18.80 11.08
C GLN A 50 -13.79 17.28 11.00
N ASN A 51 -13.00 16.74 10.07
CA ASN A 51 -12.87 15.30 9.85
C ASN A 51 -11.46 14.76 10.12
N SER A 52 -10.63 15.48 10.85
CA SER A 52 -9.20 15.16 11.03
C SER A 52 -8.93 13.74 11.54
N ALA A 53 -9.73 13.25 12.49
CA ALA A 53 -9.57 11.89 13.02
C ALA A 53 -9.93 10.82 11.97
N ALA A 54 -11.03 11.04 11.25
CA ALA A 54 -11.45 10.15 10.17
C ALA A 54 -10.46 10.19 9.00
N ASP A 55 -9.91 11.36 8.68
CA ASP A 55 -8.89 11.52 7.65
C ASP A 55 -7.59 10.79 8.03
N ALA A 56 -7.13 10.90 9.26
CA ALA A 56 -5.96 10.19 9.74
C ALA A 56 -6.16 8.67 9.65
N GLN A 57 -7.33 8.17 10.02
CA GLN A 57 -7.67 6.76 9.92
C GLN A 57 -7.74 6.30 8.46
N LEU A 58 -8.35 7.08 7.56
CA LEU A 58 -8.39 6.79 6.13
C LEU A 58 -6.99 6.77 5.52
N LEU A 59 -6.10 7.69 5.90
CA LEU A 59 -4.72 7.71 5.45
C LEU A 59 -4.00 6.42 5.87
N SER A 60 -4.14 6.01 7.12
CA SER A 60 -3.56 4.77 7.63
C SER A 60 -4.08 3.54 6.88
N LEU A 61 -5.40 3.43 6.71
CA LEU A 61 -6.02 2.31 6.00
C LEU A 61 -5.63 2.27 4.52
N ASN A 62 -5.55 3.42 3.86
CA ASN A 62 -5.11 3.50 2.46
C ASN A 62 -3.63 3.13 2.31
N ASN A 63 -2.78 3.52 3.24
CA ASN A 63 -1.38 3.11 3.25
C ASN A 63 -1.26 1.58 3.37
N GLN A 64 -2.02 0.98 4.29
CA GLN A 64 -2.06 -0.47 4.45
C GLN A 64 -2.61 -1.18 3.21
N LEU A 65 -3.70 -0.66 2.61
CA LEU A 65 -4.28 -1.19 1.39
C LEU A 65 -3.27 -1.16 0.23
N TYR A 66 -2.58 -0.05 0.09
CA TYR A 66 -1.55 0.12 -0.93
C TYR A 66 -0.42 -0.89 -0.76
N MET A 67 0.10 -1.05 0.46
CA MET A 67 1.16 -2.01 0.74
C MET A 67 0.69 -3.45 0.55
N THR A 68 -0.52 -3.77 0.98
CA THR A 68 -1.13 -5.09 0.81
C THR A 68 -1.25 -5.45 -0.67
N ARG A 69 -1.73 -4.53 -1.50
CA ARG A 69 -1.83 -4.72 -2.95
C ARG A 69 -0.46 -4.87 -3.60
N TYR A 70 0.51 -4.11 -3.15
CA TYR A 70 1.87 -4.19 -3.70
C TYR A 70 2.52 -5.54 -3.39
N VAL A 71 2.44 -6.01 -2.15
CA VAL A 71 2.97 -7.33 -1.76
C VAL A 71 2.26 -8.45 -2.51
N ARG A 72 0.94 -8.33 -2.71
CA ARG A 72 0.17 -9.26 -3.53
C ARG A 72 0.70 -9.33 -4.97
N ASN A 73 0.88 -8.19 -5.60
CA ASN A 73 1.38 -8.12 -6.98
C ASN A 73 2.81 -8.66 -7.08
N TYR A 74 3.65 -8.38 -6.09
CA TYR A 74 4.99 -8.93 -5.98
C TYR A 74 4.98 -10.47 -5.93
N LEU A 75 4.06 -11.04 -5.16
CA LEU A 75 3.89 -12.50 -5.03
C LEU A 75 3.38 -13.14 -6.32
N LEU A 76 2.53 -12.46 -7.07
CA LEU A 76 1.95 -12.98 -8.33
C LEU A 76 2.90 -12.84 -9.52
N ASP A 77 3.91 -12.00 -9.42
CA ASP A 77 4.90 -11.84 -10.48
C ASP A 77 5.87 -13.02 -10.51
N ASN A 78 5.89 -13.74 -11.63
CA ASN A 78 6.77 -14.88 -11.83
C ASN A 78 8.27 -14.52 -11.75
N ALA A 79 8.63 -13.28 -12.06
CA ALA A 79 10.01 -12.79 -11.92
C ALA A 79 10.50 -12.79 -10.47
N ASN A 80 9.59 -12.83 -9.50
CA ASN A 80 9.87 -12.83 -8.06
C ASN A 80 9.73 -14.21 -7.41
N LYS A 81 9.50 -15.27 -8.19
CA LYS A 81 9.18 -16.61 -7.67
C LYS A 81 10.28 -17.17 -6.76
N GLU A 82 11.54 -16.87 -7.03
CA GLU A 82 12.70 -17.34 -6.29
C GLU A 82 13.32 -16.28 -5.37
N LYS A 83 12.67 -15.11 -5.26
CA LYS A 83 13.16 -14.02 -4.41
C LYS A 83 12.53 -14.09 -3.01
N LEU A 84 13.29 -13.60 -2.04
CA LEU A 84 12.78 -13.39 -0.69
C LEU A 84 11.64 -12.37 -0.70
N LEU A 85 10.65 -12.59 0.15
CA LEU A 85 9.55 -11.65 0.34
C LEU A 85 9.97 -10.52 1.28
N PRO A 86 9.47 -9.30 1.06
CA PRO A 86 9.75 -8.18 1.94
C PRO A 86 9.13 -8.40 3.32
N VAL A 87 9.90 -8.13 4.37
CA VAL A 87 9.45 -8.16 5.77
C VAL A 87 9.20 -6.72 6.25
N ASN A 88 8.39 -6.56 7.29
CA ASN A 88 7.99 -5.24 7.80
C ASN A 88 7.46 -4.34 6.69
N SER A 89 6.65 -4.90 5.83
CA SER A 89 6.10 -4.23 4.65
C SER A 89 5.10 -3.11 4.96
N GLY A 90 4.71 -2.95 6.23
CA GLY A 90 3.68 -2.01 6.66
C GLY A 90 2.26 -2.59 6.63
N ILE A 91 2.12 -3.88 6.33
CA ILE A 91 0.87 -4.60 6.52
C ILE A 91 0.74 -4.90 8.02
N GLU A 92 -0.24 -4.28 8.68
CA GLU A 92 -0.48 -4.47 10.11
C GLU A 92 -1.26 -5.77 10.36
N ASN A 93 -0.61 -6.90 10.05
CA ASN A 93 -1.15 -8.23 10.25
C ASN A 93 -0.02 -9.21 10.63
N MET A 94 0.04 -9.56 11.90
CA MET A 94 1.08 -10.42 12.45
C MET A 94 1.07 -11.83 11.81
N SER A 95 -0.11 -12.35 11.46
CA SER A 95 -0.23 -13.65 10.81
C SER A 95 0.44 -13.65 9.43
N ILE A 96 0.24 -12.60 8.65
CA ILE A 96 0.90 -12.44 7.33
C ILE A 96 2.41 -12.30 7.49
N GLU A 97 2.87 -11.48 8.43
CA GLU A 97 4.31 -11.30 8.70
C GLU A 97 4.97 -12.62 9.14
N ASN A 98 4.30 -13.42 9.97
CA ASN A 98 4.80 -14.75 10.36
C ASN A 98 4.86 -15.70 9.19
N GLN A 99 3.84 -15.73 8.32
CA GLN A 99 3.83 -16.55 7.10
C GLN A 99 4.96 -16.14 6.14
N ILE A 100 5.20 -14.85 5.97
CA ILE A 100 6.30 -14.31 5.16
C ILE A 100 7.67 -14.77 5.73
N SER A 101 7.84 -14.64 7.03
CA SER A 101 9.09 -15.08 7.71
C SER A 101 9.33 -16.57 7.56
N GLU A 102 8.29 -17.40 7.68
CA GLU A 102 8.36 -18.84 7.45
C GLU A 102 8.74 -19.16 6.00
N TYR A 103 8.10 -18.51 5.04
CA TYR A 103 8.43 -18.67 3.62
C TYR A 103 9.90 -18.32 3.34
N ASN A 104 10.35 -17.16 3.82
CA ASN A 104 11.74 -16.73 3.64
C ASN A 104 12.75 -17.69 4.27
N GLY A 105 12.46 -18.20 5.46
CA GLY A 105 13.29 -19.19 6.12
C GLY A 105 13.41 -20.49 5.32
N LYS A 106 12.30 -20.99 4.80
CA LYS A 106 12.25 -22.18 3.94
C LYS A 106 12.98 -21.96 2.61
N LEU A 107 12.82 -20.80 2.00
CA LEU A 107 13.49 -20.46 0.75
C LEU A 107 15.02 -20.41 0.93
N LEU A 108 15.52 -19.84 2.03
CA LEU A 108 16.93 -19.82 2.35
C LEU A 108 17.50 -21.24 2.58
N GLN A 109 16.74 -22.09 3.27
CA GLN A 109 17.12 -23.51 3.44
C GLN A 109 17.20 -24.24 2.08
N ARG A 110 16.19 -24.05 1.24
CA ARG A 110 16.16 -24.63 -0.12
C ARG A 110 17.37 -24.16 -0.94
N ASN A 111 17.68 -22.88 -0.91
CA ASN A 111 18.82 -22.31 -1.65
C ASN A 111 20.16 -22.85 -1.10
N GLY A 112 20.27 -23.07 0.21
CA GLY A 112 21.42 -23.69 0.82
C GLY A 112 21.62 -25.14 0.36
N LEU A 113 20.54 -25.92 0.20
CA LEU A 113 20.60 -27.28 -0.35
C LEU A 113 20.99 -27.26 -1.83
N MET A 114 20.49 -26.31 -2.62
CA MET A 114 20.85 -26.18 -4.04
C MET A 114 22.32 -25.85 -4.27
N ALA A 115 22.97 -25.13 -3.36
CA ALA A 115 24.38 -24.79 -3.47
C ALA A 115 25.28 -26.07 -3.45
N ASN A 116 24.79 -27.17 -2.86
CA ASN A 116 25.54 -28.43 -2.66
C ASN A 116 24.92 -29.64 -3.37
N SER A 117 23.84 -29.46 -4.13
CA SER A 117 23.13 -30.53 -4.81
C SER A 117 22.39 -30.04 -6.06
N SER A 118 21.93 -31.00 -6.89
CA SER A 118 21.19 -30.67 -8.12
C SER A 118 19.69 -30.43 -7.83
N THR A 119 19.00 -29.80 -8.79
CA THR A 119 17.54 -29.60 -8.77
C THR A 119 16.73 -30.90 -8.72
N VAL A 120 17.35 -32.03 -9.01
CA VAL A 120 16.74 -33.39 -8.98
C VAL A 120 16.82 -34.02 -7.59
N ASN A 121 17.42 -33.33 -6.61
CA ASN A 121 17.47 -33.84 -5.24
C ASN A 121 16.03 -33.88 -4.66
N PRO A 122 15.55 -35.04 -4.18
CA PRO A 122 14.20 -35.17 -3.62
C PRO A 122 13.89 -34.18 -2.50
N LEU A 123 14.86 -33.83 -1.66
CA LEU A 123 14.71 -32.85 -0.59
C LEU A 123 14.44 -31.45 -1.14
N VAL A 124 15.08 -31.08 -2.26
CA VAL A 124 14.82 -29.80 -2.92
C VAL A 124 13.43 -29.78 -3.54
N MET A 125 13.00 -30.85 -4.16
CA MET A 125 11.66 -31.02 -4.73
C MET A 125 10.58 -30.90 -3.66
N ASP A 126 10.76 -31.57 -2.53
CA ASP A 126 9.82 -31.50 -1.39
C ASP A 126 9.73 -30.07 -0.83
N MET A 127 10.87 -29.38 -0.74
CA MET A 127 10.88 -27.98 -0.29
C MET A 127 10.21 -27.04 -1.30
N ASP A 128 10.38 -27.26 -2.59
CA ASP A 128 9.69 -26.48 -3.63
C ASP A 128 8.17 -26.65 -3.55
N GLU A 129 7.68 -27.85 -3.24
CA GLU A 129 6.25 -28.09 -3.01
C GLU A 129 5.75 -27.36 -1.76
N VAL A 130 6.47 -27.43 -0.64
CA VAL A 130 6.14 -26.70 0.59
C VAL A 130 6.12 -25.18 0.36
N LEU A 131 7.11 -24.65 -0.36
CA LEU A 131 7.18 -23.24 -0.71
C LEU A 131 5.99 -22.81 -1.59
N ALA A 132 5.58 -23.65 -2.54
CA ALA A 132 4.40 -23.36 -3.37
C ALA A 132 3.12 -23.28 -2.53
N GLU A 133 2.94 -24.20 -1.57
CA GLU A 133 1.77 -24.18 -0.67
C GLU A 133 1.81 -22.98 0.30
N LEU A 134 2.97 -22.66 0.86
CA LEU A 134 3.12 -21.45 1.69
C LEU A 134 2.80 -20.18 0.91
N ARG A 135 3.24 -20.09 -0.34
CA ARG A 135 2.96 -18.94 -1.21
C ARG A 135 1.47 -18.79 -1.47
N LYS A 136 0.74 -19.87 -1.75
CA LYS A 136 -0.73 -19.87 -1.88
C LYS A 136 -1.41 -19.41 -0.59
N ALA A 137 -0.96 -19.90 0.56
CA ALA A 137 -1.51 -19.51 1.85
C ALA A 137 -1.29 -18.02 2.14
N ILE A 138 -0.13 -17.49 1.82
CA ILE A 138 0.17 -16.05 1.95
C ILE A 138 -0.74 -15.22 1.04
N ILE A 139 -0.91 -15.59 -0.22
CA ILE A 139 -1.79 -14.91 -1.16
C ILE A 139 -3.23 -14.90 -0.64
N ALA A 140 -3.74 -16.02 -0.13
CA ALA A 140 -5.08 -16.09 0.45
C ALA A 140 -5.23 -15.18 1.68
N SER A 141 -4.23 -15.13 2.55
CA SER A 141 -4.23 -14.25 3.72
C SER A 141 -4.18 -12.77 3.31
N ILE A 142 -3.40 -12.44 2.30
CA ILE A 142 -3.31 -11.10 1.73
C ILE A 142 -4.62 -10.68 1.07
N ASP A 143 -5.27 -11.55 0.31
CA ASP A 143 -6.57 -11.29 -0.31
C ASP A 143 -7.63 -11.00 0.76
N ASN A 144 -7.66 -11.78 1.84
CA ASN A 144 -8.58 -11.54 2.96
C ASN A 144 -8.28 -10.19 3.65
N GLN A 145 -7.02 -9.86 3.87
CA GLN A 145 -6.64 -8.57 4.45
C GLN A 145 -7.01 -7.40 3.52
N TYR A 146 -6.80 -7.55 2.23
CA TYR A 146 -7.17 -6.57 1.22
C TYR A 146 -8.67 -6.26 1.28
N HIS A 147 -9.52 -7.29 1.22
CA HIS A 147 -10.97 -7.12 1.30
C HIS A 147 -11.43 -6.50 2.63
N LYS A 148 -10.81 -6.90 3.74
CA LYS A 148 -11.08 -6.29 5.05
C LYS A 148 -10.80 -4.79 5.04
N LEU A 149 -9.67 -4.39 4.50
CA LEU A 149 -9.28 -2.98 4.39
C LEU A 149 -10.22 -2.20 3.46
N GLU A 150 -10.60 -2.76 2.31
CA GLU A 150 -11.58 -2.14 1.41
C GLU A 150 -12.92 -1.89 2.11
N MET A 151 -13.42 -2.86 2.87
CA MET A 151 -14.65 -2.71 3.63
C MET A 151 -14.55 -1.62 4.70
N GLN A 152 -13.45 -1.57 5.44
CA GLN A 152 -13.21 -0.54 6.46
C GLN A 152 -13.12 0.86 5.84
N ILE A 153 -12.41 1.00 4.73
CA ILE A 153 -12.30 2.26 3.99
C ILE A 153 -13.67 2.69 3.46
N GLY A 154 -14.42 1.77 2.85
CA GLY A 154 -15.74 2.05 2.31
C GLY A 154 -16.73 2.50 3.39
N SER A 155 -16.75 1.84 4.55
CA SER A 155 -17.58 2.26 5.68
C SER A 155 -17.22 3.66 6.16
N LEU A 156 -15.94 3.93 6.37
CA LEU A 156 -15.47 5.22 6.86
C LEU A 156 -15.70 6.36 5.86
N GLN A 157 -15.56 6.08 4.56
CA GLN A 157 -15.88 7.04 3.50
C GLN A 157 -17.37 7.35 3.43
N LYS A 158 -18.22 6.35 3.64
CA LYS A 158 -19.67 6.53 3.70
C LYS A 158 -20.05 7.44 4.87
N ASP A 159 -19.50 7.19 6.06
CA ASP A 159 -19.75 8.02 7.23
C ASP A 159 -19.30 9.46 7.00
N LYS A 160 -18.12 9.65 6.40
CA LYS A 160 -17.64 11.00 6.01
C LYS A 160 -18.54 11.68 4.99
N SER A 161 -19.05 10.96 3.99
CA SER A 161 -19.90 11.55 2.96
C SER A 161 -21.23 12.05 3.55
N GLN A 162 -21.76 11.36 4.57
CA GLN A 162 -22.97 11.82 5.27
C GLN A 162 -22.73 13.13 6.02
N VAL A 163 -21.58 13.26 6.70
CA VAL A 163 -21.19 14.51 7.36
C VAL A 163 -20.96 15.63 6.35
N THR A 164 -20.29 15.32 5.25
CA THR A 164 -19.96 16.30 4.20
C THR A 164 -21.19 16.78 3.44
N ALA A 165 -22.20 15.93 3.25
CA ALA A 165 -23.46 16.31 2.61
C ALA A 165 -24.21 17.40 3.37
N HIS A 166 -24.06 17.47 4.70
CA HIS A 166 -24.59 18.55 5.53
C HIS A 166 -23.81 19.86 5.42
N LEU A 167 -22.54 19.82 4.96
CA LEU A 167 -21.68 20.99 4.79
C LEU A 167 -21.69 21.54 3.36
N ALA A 168 -22.18 20.76 2.40
CA ALA A 168 -22.00 21.04 0.99
C ALA A 168 -23.20 21.74 0.35
N ALA A 169 -23.29 23.04 0.53
CA ALA A 169 -23.85 23.93 -0.48
C ALA A 169 -22.79 24.28 -1.57
N ASN A 170 -21.76 23.47 -1.72
CA ASN A 170 -20.58 23.81 -2.52
C ASN A 170 -20.72 23.43 -3.99
N PRO A 171 -20.20 24.28 -4.94
CA PRO A 171 -20.16 23.98 -6.36
C PRO A 171 -19.41 22.67 -6.65
N SER A 172 -19.79 22.00 -7.74
CA SER A 172 -19.15 20.75 -8.19
C SER A 172 -17.64 20.86 -8.37
N GLN A 173 -17.15 22.03 -8.75
CA GLN A 173 -15.74 22.36 -8.90
C GLN A 173 -14.95 22.28 -7.58
N ALA A 174 -15.51 22.79 -6.50
CA ALA A 174 -14.89 22.72 -5.18
C ALA A 174 -14.80 21.25 -4.70
N LYS A 175 -15.83 20.44 -4.96
CA LYS A 175 -15.82 19.01 -4.64
C LYS A 175 -14.74 18.25 -5.40
N PHE A 176 -14.56 18.56 -6.68
CA PHE A 176 -13.51 17.94 -7.50
C PHE A 176 -12.12 18.27 -6.95
N LEU A 177 -11.86 19.54 -6.65
CA LEU A 177 -10.57 19.98 -6.12
C LEU A 177 -10.28 19.38 -4.73
N LEU A 178 -11.29 19.30 -3.85
CA LEU A 178 -11.18 18.64 -2.56
C LEU A 178 -10.80 17.15 -2.71
N SER A 179 -11.38 16.48 -3.72
CA SER A 179 -11.04 15.09 -4.02
C SER A 179 -9.56 14.92 -4.43
N ILE A 180 -9.06 15.81 -5.30
CA ILE A 180 -7.67 15.79 -5.74
C ILE A 180 -6.71 16.13 -4.60
N GLU A 181 -7.00 17.14 -3.80
CA GLU A 181 -6.19 17.50 -2.63
C GLU A 181 -6.11 16.36 -1.60
N ARG A 182 -7.19 15.60 -1.43
CA ARG A 182 -7.19 14.39 -0.61
C ARG A 182 -6.28 13.31 -1.19
N GLN A 183 -6.30 13.09 -2.50
CA GLN A 183 -5.37 12.15 -3.16
C GLN A 183 -3.91 12.55 -2.94
N GLN A 184 -3.60 13.83 -3.04
CA GLN A 184 -2.28 14.36 -2.74
C GLN A 184 -1.86 14.02 -1.31
N LYS A 185 -2.72 14.26 -0.31
CA LYS A 185 -2.43 13.95 1.10
C LYS A 185 -2.22 12.46 1.35
N VAL A 186 -3.01 11.60 0.72
CA VAL A 186 -2.83 10.14 0.80
C VAL A 186 -1.45 9.75 0.28
N LYS A 187 -1.04 10.28 -0.87
CA LYS A 187 0.26 9.97 -1.45
C LYS A 187 1.43 10.53 -0.64
N GLU A 188 1.30 11.75 -0.10
CA GLU A 188 2.29 12.34 0.80
C GLU A 188 2.45 11.50 2.08
N SER A 189 1.34 11.08 2.68
CA SER A 189 1.36 10.20 3.86
C SER A 189 2.05 8.88 3.57
N LEU A 190 1.76 8.26 2.43
CA LEU A 190 2.40 7.02 2.02
C LEU A 190 3.90 7.23 1.76
N TYR A 191 4.29 8.31 1.13
CA TYR A 191 5.69 8.67 0.92
C TYR A 191 6.45 8.79 2.24
N LEU A 192 5.92 9.56 3.20
CA LEU A 192 6.51 9.71 4.52
C LEU A 192 6.57 8.39 5.29
N PHE A 193 5.52 7.58 5.20
CA PHE A 193 5.49 6.25 5.79
C PHE A 193 6.60 5.34 5.24
N LEU A 194 6.80 5.34 3.92
CA LEU A 194 7.85 4.56 3.28
C LEU A 194 9.26 5.07 3.64
N LEU A 195 9.44 6.39 3.76
CA LEU A 195 10.70 6.96 4.24
C LEU A 195 11.06 6.50 5.66
N GLN A 196 10.07 6.41 6.55
CA GLN A 196 10.29 5.90 7.93
C GLN A 196 10.68 4.42 7.96
N LYS A 197 10.29 3.66 6.94
CA LYS A 197 10.60 2.23 6.83
C LYS A 197 11.92 1.93 6.09
N ARG A 198 12.54 2.94 5.49
CA ARG A 198 13.81 2.84 4.78
C ARG A 198 14.98 2.61 5.73
#